data_d5b2c5008a1a0ff1cf42f7c2e417593c
#
_entry.id   d5b2c5008a1a0ff1cf42f7c2e417593c
#
_cell.length_a   1.000
_cell.length_b   1.000
_cell.length_c   1.000
_cell.angle_alpha   90.00
_cell.angle_beta   90.00
_cell.angle_gamma   90.00
#
_symmetry.space_group_name_H-M   'P 1'
#
loop_
_entity.id
_entity.type
_entity.pdbx_description
1 polymer ?
#
loop_
_entity_poly.entity_id
_entity_poly.type
_entity_poly.pdbx_seq_one_letter_code
_entity_poly.pdbx_strand_id
1 'polypeptide(L)'
;MSELTPFDDQIAGLIGALSPASRRRLASEIAKQLRAAQQQRIRQQKAPDGSPYETRKRQPLRAKKGRIKRAMFQKLRTSRYMKASGRNDAAVVEFTGKVQRIAQIHQLGLNDRPNPHAKDVQYPERQLLGFSQTNKQLVEELVIAHILRKT
;
A
#
# COMPACT_ATOMS: atom_id res chain seq x y z
N MET A 1 -12.22 -2.56 16.86
CA MET A 1 -12.13 -4.00 16.57
C MET A 1 -13.16 -4.36 15.51
N SER A 2 -12.70 -4.83 14.37
CA SER A 2 -13.64 -5.29 13.36
C SER A 2 -14.24 -6.61 13.80
N GLU A 3 -15.52 -6.61 14.09
CA GLU A 3 -16.24 -7.86 14.29
C GLU A 3 -16.30 -8.60 12.94
N LEU A 4 -15.88 -9.85 12.95
CA LEU A 4 -16.02 -10.70 11.78
C LEU A 4 -17.53 -10.92 11.54
N THR A 5 -17.98 -10.56 10.36
CA THR A 5 -19.35 -10.83 9.94
C THR A 5 -19.49 -12.35 9.64
N PRO A 6 -20.68 -12.92 9.70
CA PRO A 6 -20.89 -14.30 9.27
C PRO A 6 -20.40 -14.57 7.84
N PHE A 7 -20.48 -13.57 6.97
CA PHE A 7 -19.97 -13.65 5.60
C PHE A 7 -18.45 -13.81 5.58
N ASP A 8 -17.73 -13.05 6.41
CA ASP A 8 -16.26 -13.14 6.50
C ASP A 8 -15.85 -14.53 7.04
N ASP A 9 -16.59 -15.07 8.00
CA ASP A 9 -16.35 -16.42 8.55
C ASP A 9 -16.53 -17.50 7.48
N GLN A 10 -17.54 -17.37 6.63
CA GLN A 10 -17.76 -18.30 5.52
C GLN A 10 -16.62 -18.25 4.51
N ILE A 11 -16.18 -17.04 4.15
CA ILE A 11 -15.04 -16.85 3.23
C ILE A 11 -13.78 -17.46 3.84
N ALA A 12 -13.50 -17.22 5.11
CA ALA A 12 -12.34 -17.78 5.80
C ALA A 12 -12.37 -19.31 5.78
N GLY A 13 -13.54 -19.92 6.00
CA GLY A 13 -13.73 -21.36 5.92
C GLY A 13 -13.46 -21.91 4.52
N LEU A 14 -13.93 -21.24 3.49
CA LEU A 14 -13.69 -21.62 2.09
C LEU A 14 -12.22 -21.53 1.72
N ILE A 15 -11.52 -20.48 2.15
CA ILE A 15 -10.09 -20.32 1.95
C ILE A 15 -9.33 -21.44 2.65
N GLY A 16 -9.71 -21.77 3.88
CA GLY A 16 -9.10 -22.85 4.66
C GLY A 16 -9.24 -24.23 4.03
N ALA A 17 -10.28 -24.44 3.21
CA ALA A 17 -10.50 -25.68 2.48
C ALA A 17 -9.64 -25.80 1.21
N LEU A 18 -8.98 -24.73 0.77
CA LEU A 18 -8.11 -24.76 -0.41
C LEU A 18 -6.79 -25.47 -0.08
N SER A 19 -6.18 -26.10 -1.11
CA SER A 19 -4.84 -26.65 -0.97
C SER A 19 -3.81 -25.53 -0.70
N PRO A 20 -2.66 -25.85 -0.08
CA PRO A 20 -1.62 -24.84 0.12
C PRO A 20 -1.17 -24.16 -1.17
N ALA A 21 -1.03 -24.90 -2.29
CA ALA A 21 -0.67 -24.32 -3.59
C ALA A 21 -1.75 -23.36 -4.09
N SER A 22 -3.02 -23.72 -3.95
CA SER A 22 -4.14 -22.88 -4.35
C SER A 22 -4.21 -21.59 -3.50
N ARG A 23 -4.00 -21.72 -2.18
CA ARG A 23 -3.95 -20.56 -1.28
C ARG A 23 -2.81 -19.60 -1.63
N ARG A 24 -1.63 -20.12 -1.98
CA ARG A 24 -0.51 -19.27 -2.41
C ARG A 24 -0.82 -18.52 -3.70
N ARG A 25 -1.46 -19.19 -4.67
CA ARG A 25 -1.85 -18.52 -5.91
C ARG A 25 -2.86 -17.42 -5.66
N LEU A 26 -3.85 -17.68 -4.83
CA LEU A 26 -4.83 -16.67 -4.43
C LEU A 26 -4.16 -15.51 -3.71
N ALA A 27 -3.30 -15.80 -2.73
CA ALA A 27 -2.57 -14.77 -1.99
C ALA A 27 -1.68 -13.92 -2.90
N SER A 28 -1.00 -14.53 -3.86
CA SER A 28 -0.18 -13.80 -4.83
C SER A 28 -1.02 -12.88 -5.71
N GLU A 29 -2.17 -13.33 -6.17
CA GLU A 29 -3.08 -12.52 -6.95
C GLU A 29 -3.63 -11.35 -6.15
N ILE A 30 -4.06 -11.59 -4.91
CA ILE A 30 -4.51 -10.55 -4.01
C ILE A 30 -3.39 -9.52 -3.78
N ALA A 31 -2.18 -9.96 -3.48
CA ALA A 31 -1.05 -9.08 -3.24
C ALA A 31 -0.75 -8.18 -4.44
N LYS A 32 -0.75 -8.74 -5.65
CA LYS A 32 -0.52 -7.95 -6.88
C LYS A 32 -1.60 -6.92 -7.12
N GLN A 33 -2.86 -7.29 -6.92
CA GLN A 33 -3.99 -6.37 -7.11
C GLN A 33 -4.00 -5.29 -6.03
N LEU A 34 -3.71 -5.64 -4.79
CA LEU A 34 -3.59 -4.66 -3.72
C LEU A 34 -2.43 -3.70 -3.95
N ARG A 35 -1.29 -4.21 -4.43
CA ARG A 35 -0.16 -3.34 -4.80
C ARG A 35 -0.57 -2.34 -5.87
N ALA A 36 -1.22 -2.79 -6.92
CA ALA A 36 -1.69 -1.91 -7.99
C ALA A 36 -2.64 -0.84 -7.44
N ALA A 37 -3.55 -1.21 -6.54
CA ALA A 37 -4.47 -0.28 -5.90
C ALA A 37 -3.74 0.75 -5.02
N GLN A 38 -2.74 0.31 -4.24
CA GLN A 38 -1.91 1.22 -3.44
C GLN A 38 -1.15 2.20 -4.34
N GLN A 39 -0.52 1.70 -5.41
CA GLN A 39 0.22 2.52 -6.36
C GLN A 39 -0.68 3.59 -6.99
N GLN A 40 -1.87 3.21 -7.40
CA GLN A 40 -2.82 4.14 -8.01
C GLN A 40 -3.31 5.20 -7.02
N ARG A 41 -3.58 4.82 -5.77
CA ARG A 41 -4.01 5.76 -4.73
C ARG A 41 -2.90 6.75 -4.40
N ILE A 42 -1.66 6.29 -4.27
CA ILE A 42 -0.51 7.17 -4.04
C ILE A 42 -0.32 8.12 -5.22
N ARG A 43 -0.48 7.63 -6.44
CA ARG A 43 -0.45 8.48 -7.65
C ARG A 43 -1.48 9.59 -7.58
N GLN A 44 -2.66 9.31 -7.05
CA GLN A 44 -3.71 10.31 -6.83
C GLN A 44 -3.43 11.22 -5.62
N GLN A 45 -2.33 11.00 -4.91
CA GLN A 45 -1.92 11.78 -3.73
C GLN A 45 -2.97 11.74 -2.61
N LYS A 46 -3.51 10.56 -2.37
CA LYS A 46 -4.57 10.33 -1.39
C LYS A 46 -4.17 9.25 -0.37
N ALA A 47 -4.59 9.46 0.86
CA ALA A 47 -4.51 8.47 1.93
C ALA A 47 -5.58 7.38 1.75
N PRO A 48 -5.48 6.24 2.47
CA PRO A 48 -6.47 5.17 2.38
C PRO A 48 -7.91 5.60 2.68
N ASP A 49 -8.10 6.61 3.52
CA ASP A 49 -9.43 7.16 3.83
C ASP A 49 -9.98 8.09 2.75
N GLY A 50 -9.24 8.32 1.67
CA GLY A 50 -9.61 9.20 0.57
C GLY A 50 -9.22 10.65 0.75
N SER A 51 -8.70 11.04 1.92
CA SER A 51 -8.24 12.40 2.14
C SER A 51 -6.98 12.70 1.32
N PRO A 52 -6.86 13.92 0.77
CA PRO A 52 -5.65 14.28 0.03
C PRO A 52 -4.45 14.39 0.98
N TYR A 53 -3.26 14.04 0.47
CA TYR A 53 -2.04 14.25 1.22
C TYR A 53 -1.81 15.74 1.48
N GLU A 54 -1.27 16.04 2.65
CA GLU A 54 -0.78 17.38 2.94
C GLU A 54 0.31 17.75 1.92
N THR A 55 0.18 18.93 1.30
CA THR A 55 1.11 19.40 0.29
C THR A 55 2.49 19.63 0.90
N ARG A 56 3.53 19.50 0.06
CA ARG A 56 4.88 19.85 0.47
C ARG A 56 4.99 21.32 0.81
N LYS A 57 5.87 21.61 1.78
CA LYS A 57 6.28 22.99 2.00
C LYS A 57 6.87 23.55 0.72
N ARG A 58 6.50 24.79 0.39
CA ARG A 58 7.02 25.48 -0.80
C ARG A 58 8.53 25.51 -0.75
N GLN A 59 9.16 24.89 -1.74
CA GLN A 59 10.60 24.95 -1.90
C GLN A 59 10.96 26.07 -2.87
N PRO A 60 12.04 26.86 -2.60
CA PRO A 60 12.50 27.83 -3.55
C PRO A 60 12.89 27.15 -4.86
N LEU A 61 12.46 27.75 -5.97
CA LEU A 61 12.84 27.32 -7.30
C LEU A 61 14.37 27.30 -7.41
N ARG A 62 14.95 26.12 -7.48
CA ARG A 62 16.35 26.00 -7.89
C ARG A 62 16.41 26.18 -9.39
N ALA A 63 17.06 27.27 -9.79
CA ALA A 63 16.88 27.98 -11.05
C ALA A 63 17.19 27.25 -12.36
N LYS A 64 17.68 26.02 -12.38
CA LYS A 64 18.13 25.46 -13.65
C LYS A 64 17.17 24.49 -14.35
N LYS A 65 16.14 24.03 -13.70
CA LYS A 65 15.21 23.07 -14.33
C LYS A 65 13.74 23.29 -14.01
N GLY A 66 13.34 24.40 -13.50
CA GLY A 66 11.99 24.95 -13.47
C GLY A 66 10.80 24.06 -13.15
N ARG A 67 10.99 22.80 -12.87
CA ARG A 67 9.90 21.89 -12.60
C ARG A 67 9.89 21.47 -11.12
N ILE A 68 9.00 22.09 -10.38
CA ILE A 68 8.61 21.54 -9.09
C ILE A 68 7.87 20.24 -9.39
N LYS A 69 8.45 19.12 -8.96
CA LYS A 69 7.73 17.84 -8.98
C LYS A 69 6.58 17.93 -7.97
N ARG A 70 5.37 18.14 -8.46
CA ARG A 70 4.18 18.30 -7.61
C ARG A 70 3.74 16.99 -6.98
N ALA A 71 3.92 15.87 -7.70
CA ALA A 71 3.51 14.57 -7.20
C ALA A 71 4.57 13.97 -6.28
N MET A 72 4.17 13.61 -5.07
CA MET A 72 5.03 12.97 -4.08
C MET A 72 5.06 11.46 -4.29
N PHE A 73 6.17 10.84 -3.90
CA PHE A 73 6.35 9.38 -3.87
C PHE A 73 6.35 8.69 -5.24
N GLN A 74 6.69 9.41 -6.30
CA GLN A 74 6.70 8.85 -7.66
C GLN A 74 7.61 7.62 -7.80
N LYS A 75 8.79 7.65 -7.19
CA LYS A 75 9.72 6.52 -7.22
C LYS A 75 9.32 5.46 -6.19
N LEU A 76 8.91 5.89 -5.02
CA LEU A 76 8.61 5.01 -3.90
C LEU A 76 7.43 4.06 -4.21
N ARG A 77 6.44 4.52 -4.97
CA ARG A 77 5.28 3.71 -5.36
C ARG A 77 5.55 2.70 -6.45
N THR A 78 6.73 2.72 -7.07
CA THR A 78 7.05 1.79 -8.16
C THR A 78 7.22 0.36 -7.66
N SER A 79 7.02 -0.60 -8.55
CA SER A 79 7.19 -2.03 -8.23
C SER A 79 8.62 -2.41 -7.87
N ARG A 80 9.58 -1.54 -8.15
CA ARG A 80 10.96 -1.71 -7.71
C ARG A 80 11.07 -1.65 -6.18
N TYR A 81 10.30 -0.78 -5.55
CA TYR A 81 10.36 -0.54 -4.11
C TYR A 81 9.14 -1.06 -3.35
N MET A 82 7.99 -1.15 -4.00
CA MET A 82 6.79 -1.72 -3.42
C MET A 82 6.60 -3.13 -3.95
N LYS A 83 6.77 -4.12 -3.09
CA LYS A 83 6.75 -5.54 -3.46
C LYS A 83 5.45 -6.19 -3.02
N ALA A 84 4.99 -7.12 -3.84
CA ALA A 84 3.82 -7.95 -3.56
C ALA A 84 4.25 -9.41 -3.52
N SER A 85 3.83 -10.13 -2.49
CA SER A 85 4.11 -11.56 -2.34
C SER A 85 2.93 -12.29 -1.72
N GLY A 86 2.77 -13.55 -2.11
CA GLY A 86 1.76 -14.43 -1.55
C GLY A 86 2.40 -15.62 -0.84
N ARG A 87 1.89 -15.92 0.34
CA ARG A 87 2.26 -17.09 1.16
C ARG A 87 1.03 -17.95 1.38
N ASN A 88 1.19 -19.08 2.06
CA ASN A 88 0.05 -19.95 2.41
C ASN A 88 -1.01 -19.26 3.26
N ASP A 89 -0.59 -18.32 4.08
CA ASP A 89 -1.39 -17.69 5.14
C ASP A 89 -1.54 -16.18 4.97
N ALA A 90 -0.87 -15.56 3.99
CA ALA A 90 -0.89 -14.10 3.87
C ALA A 90 -0.60 -13.60 2.45
N ALA A 91 -1.30 -12.55 2.07
CA ALA A 91 -0.92 -11.67 0.96
C ALA A 91 -0.23 -10.44 1.55
N VAL A 92 0.97 -10.14 1.04
CA VAL A 92 1.80 -9.08 1.61
C VAL A 92 2.15 -8.05 0.55
N VAL A 93 1.93 -6.78 0.88
CA VAL A 93 2.45 -5.64 0.13
C VAL A 93 3.33 -4.85 1.07
N GLU A 94 4.60 -4.70 0.69
CA GLU A 94 5.58 -4.05 1.56
C GLU A 94 6.60 -3.27 0.75
N PHE A 95 7.24 -2.31 1.40
CA PHE A 95 8.38 -1.62 0.83
C PHE A 95 9.67 -2.43 1.06
N THR A 96 10.58 -2.40 0.08
CA THR A 96 11.89 -3.05 0.23
C THR A 96 12.70 -2.41 1.36
N GLY A 97 13.59 -3.18 1.96
CA GLY A 97 14.42 -2.71 3.07
C GLY A 97 15.18 -1.42 2.79
N LYS A 98 15.56 -1.21 1.53
CA LYS A 98 16.28 -0.01 1.08
C LYS A 98 15.52 1.30 1.29
N VAL A 99 14.20 1.26 1.18
CA VAL A 99 13.32 2.45 1.28
C VAL A 99 12.36 2.37 2.47
N GLN A 100 12.44 1.32 3.25
CA GLN A 100 11.51 1.04 4.34
C GLN A 100 11.49 2.16 5.39
N ARG A 101 12.66 2.69 5.73
CA ARG A 101 12.78 3.80 6.68
C ARG A 101 12.07 5.05 6.17
N ILE A 102 12.30 5.42 4.91
CA ILE A 102 11.68 6.60 4.30
C ILE A 102 10.17 6.43 4.27
N ALA A 103 9.70 5.26 3.84
CA ALA A 103 8.28 4.95 3.80
C ALA A 103 7.64 5.05 5.19
N GLN A 104 8.30 4.55 6.22
CA GLN A 104 7.83 4.57 7.59
C GLN A 104 7.72 5.98 8.16
N ILE A 105 8.68 6.85 7.84
CA ILE A 105 8.68 8.25 8.25
C ILE A 105 7.41 8.95 7.73
N HIS A 106 7.07 8.74 6.48
CA HIS A 106 5.86 9.33 5.90
C HIS A 106 4.59 8.64 6.37
N GLN A 107 4.60 7.33 6.47
CA GLN A 107 3.44 6.56 6.94
C GLN A 107 2.96 7.01 8.31
N LEU A 108 3.89 7.29 9.21
CA LEU A 108 3.62 7.58 10.61
C LEU A 108 3.82 9.06 11.00
N GLY A 109 4.32 9.87 10.08
CA GLY A 109 4.59 11.29 10.38
C GLY A 109 5.71 11.46 11.40
N LEU A 110 6.87 10.88 11.13
CA LEU A 110 8.00 10.88 12.05
C LEU A 110 8.97 12.03 11.76
N ASN A 111 9.87 12.27 12.73
CA ASN A 111 10.95 13.22 12.58
C ASN A 111 12.11 12.58 11.80
N ASP A 112 12.70 13.33 10.90
CA ASP A 112 13.94 12.95 10.21
C ASP A 112 14.66 14.16 9.68
N ARG A 113 15.93 13.96 9.32
CA ARG A 113 16.75 15.00 8.66
C ARG A 113 16.60 14.86 7.16
N PRO A 114 16.24 15.94 6.45
CA PRO A 114 16.16 15.90 4.98
C PRO A 114 17.51 15.62 4.32
N ASN A 115 18.61 16.02 4.97
CA ASN A 115 19.97 15.75 4.55
C ASN A 115 20.90 15.76 5.79
N PRO A 116 22.16 15.27 5.68
CA PRO A 116 23.07 15.17 6.84
C PRO A 116 23.38 16.49 7.55
N HIS A 117 23.21 17.61 6.87
CA HIS A 117 23.52 18.94 7.41
C HIS A 117 22.29 19.70 7.90
N ALA A 118 21.10 19.15 7.72
CA ALA A 118 19.86 19.80 8.12
C ALA A 118 19.48 19.43 9.55
N LYS A 119 18.65 20.28 10.17
CA LYS A 119 18.00 19.98 11.44
C LYS A 119 16.89 18.96 11.21
N ASP A 120 16.53 18.25 12.29
CA ASP A 120 15.36 17.36 12.26
C ASP A 120 14.11 18.15 11.90
N VAL A 121 13.33 17.56 11.00
CA VAL A 121 12.04 18.08 10.58
C VAL A 121 10.97 17.04 10.91
N GLN A 122 9.86 17.47 11.47
CA GLN A 122 8.71 16.60 11.61
C GLN A 122 7.93 16.58 10.30
N TYR A 123 7.83 15.39 9.72
CA TYR A 123 7.04 15.19 8.51
C TYR A 123 5.57 15.00 8.86
N PRO A 124 4.65 15.51 8.03
CA PRO A 124 3.24 15.21 8.20
C PRO A 124 2.98 13.72 7.92
N GLU A 125 1.96 13.18 8.57
CA GLU A 125 1.52 11.81 8.29
C GLU A 125 0.89 11.78 6.89
N ARG A 126 1.48 10.95 6.03
CA ARG A 126 0.96 10.64 4.69
C ARG A 126 0.95 9.13 4.55
N GLN A 127 -0.17 8.51 4.83
CA GLN A 127 -0.28 7.06 4.79
C GLN A 127 -0.11 6.54 3.37
N LEU A 128 0.88 5.70 3.18
CA LEU A 128 1.22 5.10 1.89
C LEU A 128 0.50 3.76 1.69
N LEU A 129 0.49 2.93 2.71
CA LEU A 129 -0.17 1.64 2.70
C LEU A 129 -1.35 1.64 3.65
N GLY A 130 -2.43 1.00 3.26
CA GLY A 130 -3.60 0.82 4.08
C GLY A 130 -4.76 0.24 3.29
N PHE A 131 -5.80 -0.16 4.00
CA PHE A 131 -7.00 -0.70 3.40
C PHE A 131 -8.10 0.36 3.34
N SER A 132 -8.51 0.68 2.11
CA SER A 132 -9.76 1.41 1.89
C SER A 132 -10.92 0.42 1.82
N GLN A 133 -12.15 0.92 1.86
CA GLN A 133 -13.32 0.09 1.65
C GLN A 133 -13.29 -0.57 0.27
N THR A 134 -12.83 0.16 -0.74
CA THR A 134 -12.65 -0.37 -2.10
C THR A 134 -11.65 -1.52 -2.13
N ASN A 135 -10.57 -1.43 -1.37
CA ASN A 135 -9.58 -2.50 -1.26
C ASN A 135 -10.17 -3.77 -0.63
N LYS A 136 -11.00 -3.62 0.39
CA LYS A 136 -11.69 -4.75 1.02
C LYS A 136 -12.63 -5.45 0.04
N GLN A 137 -13.39 -4.68 -0.72
CA GLN A 137 -14.28 -5.21 -1.77
C GLN A 137 -13.49 -5.94 -2.84
N LEU A 138 -12.35 -5.40 -3.26
CA LEU A 138 -11.46 -6.03 -4.23
C LEU A 138 -11.00 -7.41 -3.75
N VAL A 139 -10.57 -7.51 -2.50
CA VAL A 139 -10.13 -8.79 -1.91
C VAL A 139 -11.27 -9.80 -1.90
N GLU A 140 -12.46 -9.39 -1.46
CA GLU A 140 -13.65 -10.26 -1.43
C GLU A 140 -13.99 -10.79 -2.83
N GLU A 141 -13.99 -9.92 -3.83
CA GLU A 141 -14.26 -10.29 -5.23
C GLU A 141 -13.23 -11.29 -5.76
N LEU A 142 -11.94 -11.07 -5.46
CA LEU A 142 -10.87 -11.97 -5.88
C LEU A 142 -11.00 -13.35 -5.23
N VAL A 143 -11.33 -13.40 -3.95
CA VAL A 143 -11.55 -14.66 -3.21
C VAL A 143 -12.71 -15.41 -3.83
N ILE A 144 -13.85 -14.78 -4.03
CA ILE A 144 -15.04 -15.39 -4.61
C ILE A 144 -14.76 -15.91 -6.02
N ALA A 145 -14.13 -15.10 -6.86
CA ALA A 145 -13.80 -15.49 -8.23
C ALA A 145 -12.85 -16.70 -8.26
N HIS A 146 -11.88 -16.77 -7.36
CA HIS A 146 -10.94 -17.87 -7.26
C HIS A 146 -11.65 -19.17 -6.85
N ILE A 147 -12.53 -19.10 -5.86
CA ILE A 147 -13.30 -20.23 -5.37
C ILE A 147 -14.24 -20.76 -6.47
N LEU A 148 -14.92 -19.87 -7.20
CA LEU A 148 -15.82 -20.25 -8.28
C LEU A 148 -15.09 -20.96 -9.42
N ARG A 149 -13.86 -20.53 -9.74
CA ARG A 149 -13.05 -21.19 -10.76
C ARG A 149 -12.60 -22.60 -10.39
N LYS A 150 -12.62 -22.93 -9.12
CA LYS A 150 -12.20 -24.23 -8.59
C LYS A 150 -13.34 -25.26 -8.53
N THR A 151 -14.54 -24.81 -8.70
CA THR A 151 -15.72 -25.69 -8.83
C THR A 151 -16.03 -26.00 -10.30
#